data_a2560f4f8bf01a1bfeba8296f532faf6
#
_entry.id   a2560f4f8bf01a1bfeba8296f532faf6
#
_cell.length_a   1.000
_cell.length_b   1.000
_cell.length_c   1.000
_cell.angle_alpha   90.00
_cell.angle_beta   90.00
_cell.angle_gamma   90.00
#
_symmetry.space_group_name_H-M   'P 1'
#
loop_
_entity.id
_entity.type
_entity.pdbx_description
1 polymer ?
#
loop_
_entity_poly.entity_id
_entity_poly.type
_entity_poly.pdbx_seq_one_letter_code
_entity_poly.pdbx_strand_id
1 'polypeptide(L)'
;MNVLVTGGAGYIGSHTCVELIEAGHTPIVIDNLSNSNPESLHRVAEITSKTVEFIEGDVRDEALLEKIFAEHEISCAIHFAGLKAVGESVAKPMDYYQNNLDATLTLCKVMAKHNVKRIIFSSSATVYSGDNEMPLRETSKTGNCTNPYGWTKYMGEQILRDIAKADPDWSVVNLRYFNPVGAHESGRIGEHPNGIPNNLMPYISQTAIGKRDHLNVFGNDYPTPDGTGVRDYIHVVDLAKGHVAAIQYLMTHTGEGVFNLGTGHGYSVLDMVHAFEEANGVKVPYEITARRPGDLATCYADPAKSLEVLGWKAEKNLVDMCRDTWNWQKQNPNGYEQ
;
A
#
# COMPACT_ATOMS: atom_id res chain seq x y z
N MET A 1 12.76 -2.45 -18.32
CA MET A 1 12.55 -3.88 -18.04
C MET A 1 11.07 -4.13 -17.79
N ASN A 2 10.58 -5.35 -18.05
CA ASN A 2 9.21 -5.73 -17.75
C ASN A 2 9.08 -6.10 -16.28
N VAL A 3 8.10 -5.52 -15.61
CA VAL A 3 7.80 -5.71 -14.19
C VAL A 3 6.38 -6.25 -14.05
N LEU A 4 6.25 -7.47 -13.52
CA LEU A 4 4.93 -8.00 -13.19
C LEU A 4 4.39 -7.27 -11.95
N VAL A 5 3.22 -6.66 -12.06
CA VAL A 5 2.57 -5.92 -10.97
C VAL A 5 1.24 -6.62 -10.64
N THR A 6 1.24 -7.42 -9.58
CA THR A 6 0.01 -8.07 -9.12
C THR A 6 -0.81 -7.11 -8.28
N GLY A 7 -2.12 -7.02 -8.50
CA GLY A 7 -2.95 -6.01 -7.84
C GLY A 7 -2.71 -4.59 -8.38
N GLY A 8 -2.23 -4.48 -9.64
CA GLY A 8 -1.80 -3.22 -10.23
C GLY A 8 -2.92 -2.25 -10.60
N ALA A 9 -4.19 -2.71 -10.69
CA ALA A 9 -5.34 -1.84 -10.88
C ALA A 9 -5.84 -1.19 -9.58
N GLY A 10 -5.29 -1.61 -8.43
CA GLY A 10 -5.61 -1.04 -7.12
C GLY A 10 -5.00 0.35 -6.89
N TYR A 11 -5.29 0.93 -5.72
CA TYR A 11 -4.86 2.27 -5.34
C TYR A 11 -3.34 2.46 -5.42
N ILE A 12 -2.56 1.66 -4.66
CA ILE A 12 -1.10 1.77 -4.66
C ILE A 12 -0.51 1.28 -5.99
N GLY A 13 -1.09 0.18 -6.54
CA GLY A 13 -0.63 -0.43 -7.78
C GLY A 13 -0.69 0.52 -8.98
N SER A 14 -1.80 1.25 -9.17
CA SER A 14 -1.96 2.19 -10.28
C SER A 14 -0.98 3.37 -10.20
N HIS A 15 -0.76 3.93 -9.00
CA HIS A 15 0.25 4.97 -8.79
C HIS A 15 1.66 4.43 -9.03
N THR A 16 1.94 3.19 -8.62
CA THR A 16 3.23 2.54 -8.89
C THR A 16 3.44 2.30 -10.40
N CYS A 17 2.38 1.96 -11.14
CA CYS A 17 2.48 1.84 -12.60
C CYS A 17 2.88 3.18 -13.27
N VAL A 18 2.38 4.33 -12.78
CA VAL A 18 2.82 5.65 -13.27
C VAL A 18 4.32 5.81 -13.06
N GLU A 19 4.80 5.65 -11.82
CA GLU A 19 6.20 5.85 -11.47
C GLU A 19 7.14 4.85 -12.18
N LEU A 20 6.70 3.60 -12.39
CA LEU A 20 7.44 2.61 -13.17
C LEU A 20 7.62 3.05 -14.63
N ILE A 21 6.55 3.54 -15.26
CA ILE A 21 6.58 4.01 -16.64
C ILE A 21 7.48 5.24 -16.77
N GLU A 22 7.40 6.18 -15.84
CA GLU A 22 8.26 7.37 -15.82
C GLU A 22 9.73 7.03 -15.61
N ALA A 23 10.02 5.97 -14.83
CA ALA A 23 11.36 5.43 -14.65
C ALA A 23 11.86 4.56 -15.84
N GLY A 24 11.07 4.43 -16.90
CA GLY A 24 11.44 3.67 -18.10
C GLY A 24 11.23 2.16 -17.99
N HIS A 25 10.43 1.69 -17.03
CA HIS A 25 10.00 0.30 -16.91
C HIS A 25 8.66 0.06 -17.63
N THR A 26 8.35 -1.20 -17.90
CA THR A 26 7.09 -1.61 -18.53
C THR A 26 6.31 -2.46 -17.51
N PRO A 27 5.28 -1.91 -16.86
CA PRO A 27 4.41 -2.69 -15.99
C PRO A 27 3.53 -3.64 -16.84
N ILE A 28 3.43 -4.90 -16.39
CA ILE A 28 2.47 -5.90 -16.83
C ILE A 28 1.61 -6.22 -15.63
N VAL A 29 0.33 -5.90 -15.72
CA VAL A 29 -0.59 -5.94 -14.57
C VAL A 29 -1.46 -7.18 -14.62
N ILE A 30 -1.53 -7.90 -13.49
CA ILE A 30 -2.57 -8.90 -13.22
C ILE A 30 -3.40 -8.45 -12.01
N ASP A 31 -4.72 -8.44 -12.16
CA ASP A 31 -5.66 -8.06 -11.10
C ASP A 31 -7.00 -8.77 -11.32
N ASN A 32 -7.61 -9.27 -10.25
CA ASN A 32 -8.93 -9.95 -10.33
C ASN A 32 -10.10 -9.00 -10.10
N LEU A 33 -9.82 -7.70 -9.98
CA LEU A 33 -10.79 -6.62 -9.80
C LEU A 33 -11.71 -6.76 -8.58
N SER A 34 -11.35 -7.59 -7.60
CA SER A 34 -12.16 -7.79 -6.38
C SER A 34 -12.29 -6.51 -5.54
N ASN A 35 -11.27 -5.64 -5.55
CA ASN A 35 -11.28 -4.34 -4.85
C ASN A 35 -10.54 -3.25 -5.67
N SER A 36 -10.72 -3.26 -6.96
CA SER A 36 -10.08 -2.35 -7.91
C SER A 36 -11.00 -2.11 -9.12
N ASN A 37 -10.58 -1.20 -10.00
CA ASN A 37 -11.33 -0.89 -11.21
C ASN A 37 -10.32 -0.71 -12.37
N PRO A 38 -10.52 -1.37 -13.52
CA PRO A 38 -9.61 -1.28 -14.67
C PRO A 38 -9.51 0.14 -15.25
N GLU A 39 -10.49 1.01 -14.99
CA GLU A 39 -10.44 2.43 -15.36
C GLU A 39 -9.19 3.14 -14.78
N SER A 40 -8.69 2.70 -13.62
CA SER A 40 -7.43 3.21 -13.06
C SER A 40 -6.27 3.07 -14.03
N LEU A 41 -6.17 1.95 -14.75
CA LEU A 41 -5.11 1.68 -15.73
C LEU A 41 -5.30 2.47 -17.03
N HIS A 42 -6.53 2.69 -17.46
CA HIS A 42 -6.82 3.59 -18.58
C HIS A 42 -6.32 5.01 -18.25
N ARG A 43 -6.58 5.47 -17.03
CA ARG A 43 -6.11 6.80 -16.60
C ARG A 43 -4.61 6.86 -16.35
N VAL A 44 -3.96 5.76 -15.98
CA VAL A 44 -2.49 5.67 -15.99
C VAL A 44 -1.97 5.88 -17.42
N ALA A 45 -2.61 5.27 -18.42
CA ALA A 45 -2.23 5.48 -19.82
C ALA A 45 -2.42 6.93 -20.28
N GLU A 46 -3.48 7.60 -19.83
CA GLU A 46 -3.69 9.04 -20.10
C GLU A 46 -2.60 9.93 -19.47
N ILE A 47 -2.22 9.64 -18.22
CA ILE A 47 -1.18 10.40 -17.50
C ILE A 47 0.18 10.22 -18.17
N THR A 48 0.54 8.98 -18.51
CA THR A 48 1.89 8.63 -18.99
C THR A 48 2.04 8.62 -20.50
N SER A 49 0.93 8.72 -21.24
CA SER A 49 0.87 8.51 -22.71
C SER A 49 1.39 7.15 -23.16
N LYS A 50 1.34 6.14 -22.26
CA LYS A 50 1.77 4.77 -22.55
C LYS A 50 0.71 3.77 -22.05
N THR A 51 0.34 2.83 -22.91
CA THR A 51 -0.61 1.77 -22.56
C THR A 51 0.00 0.82 -21.53
N VAL A 52 -0.79 0.45 -20.53
CA VAL A 52 -0.45 -0.60 -19.56
C VAL A 52 -1.04 -1.92 -20.04
N GLU A 53 -0.25 -2.95 -20.13
CA GLU A 53 -0.75 -4.29 -20.41
C GLU A 53 -1.46 -4.84 -19.17
N PHE A 54 -2.73 -5.22 -19.34
CA PHE A 54 -3.60 -5.68 -18.27
C PHE A 54 -4.16 -7.05 -18.56
N ILE A 55 -3.98 -7.96 -17.62
CA ILE A 55 -4.54 -9.30 -17.62
C ILE A 55 -5.50 -9.41 -16.44
N GLU A 56 -6.81 -9.55 -16.74
CA GLU A 56 -7.80 -9.85 -15.70
C GLU A 56 -7.66 -11.30 -15.26
N GLY A 57 -7.37 -11.50 -13.97
CA GLY A 57 -7.19 -12.83 -13.41
C GLY A 57 -6.69 -12.85 -11.98
N ASP A 58 -6.75 -14.01 -11.38
CA ASP A 58 -6.33 -14.24 -10.00
C ASP A 58 -4.88 -14.74 -9.94
N VAL A 59 -4.07 -14.15 -9.07
CA VAL A 59 -2.67 -14.55 -8.86
C VAL A 59 -2.55 -16.00 -8.34
N ARG A 60 -3.62 -16.56 -7.78
CA ARG A 60 -3.68 -17.96 -7.34
C ARG A 60 -3.87 -18.95 -8.51
N ASP A 61 -4.19 -18.46 -9.69
CA ASP A 61 -4.27 -19.29 -10.90
C ASP A 61 -2.87 -19.55 -11.47
N GLU A 62 -2.30 -20.70 -11.10
CA GLU A 62 -0.97 -21.10 -11.52
C GLU A 62 -0.86 -21.20 -13.06
N ALA A 63 -1.89 -21.68 -13.75
CA ALA A 63 -1.85 -21.82 -15.20
C ALA A 63 -1.84 -20.47 -15.91
N LEU A 64 -2.57 -19.50 -15.40
CA LEU A 64 -2.56 -18.14 -15.91
C LEU A 64 -1.20 -17.46 -15.68
N LEU A 65 -0.61 -17.61 -14.50
CA LEU A 65 0.74 -17.09 -14.22
C LEU A 65 1.79 -17.73 -15.13
N GLU A 66 1.76 -19.06 -15.31
CA GLU A 66 2.67 -19.77 -16.24
C GLU A 66 2.59 -19.19 -17.66
N LYS A 67 1.37 -18.90 -18.14
CA LYS A 67 1.17 -18.26 -19.44
C LYS A 67 1.80 -16.86 -19.48
N ILE A 68 1.56 -16.03 -18.45
CA ILE A 68 2.12 -14.66 -18.37
C ILE A 68 3.65 -14.71 -18.43
N PHE A 69 4.29 -15.58 -17.62
CA PHE A 69 5.73 -15.69 -17.60
C PHE A 69 6.32 -16.30 -18.89
N ALA A 70 5.55 -17.10 -19.61
CA ALA A 70 5.97 -17.65 -20.92
C ALA A 70 5.85 -16.62 -22.08
N GLU A 71 4.86 -15.73 -22.00
CA GLU A 71 4.59 -14.73 -23.05
C GLU A 71 5.39 -13.42 -22.86
N HIS A 72 5.86 -13.15 -21.64
CA HIS A 72 6.54 -11.91 -21.30
C HIS A 72 7.92 -12.19 -20.65
N GLU A 73 8.93 -11.44 -21.08
CA GLU A 73 10.26 -11.47 -20.45
C GLU A 73 10.24 -10.70 -19.12
N ILE A 74 9.61 -11.29 -18.07
CA ILE A 74 9.51 -10.68 -16.75
C ILE A 74 10.88 -10.65 -16.08
N SER A 75 11.29 -9.47 -15.59
CA SER A 75 12.57 -9.28 -14.89
C SER A 75 12.43 -9.36 -13.37
N CYS A 76 11.29 -8.91 -12.83
CA CYS A 76 10.94 -8.94 -11.40
C CYS A 76 9.43 -8.81 -11.21
N ALA A 77 8.96 -9.09 -9.99
CA ALA A 77 7.57 -8.90 -9.61
C ALA A 77 7.44 -7.90 -8.46
N ILE A 78 6.36 -7.09 -8.49
CA ILE A 78 5.86 -6.33 -7.34
C ILE A 78 4.53 -6.94 -6.95
N HIS A 79 4.46 -7.45 -5.72
CA HIS A 79 3.32 -8.21 -5.25
C HIS A 79 2.44 -7.36 -4.32
N PHE A 80 1.41 -6.71 -4.89
CA PHE A 80 0.38 -5.98 -4.14
C PHE A 80 -0.86 -6.81 -3.86
N ALA A 81 -1.18 -7.78 -4.73
CA ALA A 81 -2.42 -8.56 -4.65
C ALA A 81 -2.60 -9.18 -3.27
N GLY A 82 -3.73 -8.88 -2.65
CA GLY A 82 -4.08 -9.39 -1.33
C GLY A 82 -5.23 -8.60 -0.69
N LEU A 83 -6.00 -9.26 0.14
CA LEU A 83 -7.02 -8.64 0.98
C LEU A 83 -6.33 -7.79 2.06
N LYS A 84 -6.83 -6.56 2.29
CA LYS A 84 -6.11 -5.56 3.12
C LYS A 84 -6.93 -4.96 4.27
N ALA A 85 -8.21 -5.26 4.38
CA ALA A 85 -9.09 -4.64 5.36
C ALA A 85 -8.95 -5.30 6.74
N VAL A 86 -8.32 -4.59 7.71
CA VAL A 86 -8.05 -5.09 9.06
C VAL A 86 -9.31 -5.59 9.75
N GLY A 87 -10.39 -4.80 9.76
CA GLY A 87 -11.65 -5.19 10.40
C GLY A 87 -12.32 -6.40 9.75
N GLU A 88 -12.31 -6.49 8.41
CA GLU A 88 -12.82 -7.65 7.69
C GLU A 88 -12.00 -8.90 7.98
N SER A 89 -10.69 -8.79 8.13
CA SER A 89 -9.83 -9.93 8.43
C SER A 89 -10.20 -10.62 9.74
N VAL A 90 -10.67 -9.87 10.73
CA VAL A 90 -11.15 -10.41 12.01
C VAL A 90 -12.47 -11.18 11.82
N ALA A 91 -13.35 -10.68 10.96
CA ALA A 91 -14.63 -11.32 10.66
C ALA A 91 -14.50 -12.54 9.72
N LYS A 92 -13.52 -12.52 8.80
CA LYS A 92 -13.31 -13.53 7.76
C LYS A 92 -11.86 -14.03 7.72
N PRO A 93 -11.29 -14.56 8.81
CA PRO A 93 -9.87 -14.90 8.89
C PRO A 93 -9.43 -15.95 7.86
N MET A 94 -10.26 -16.95 7.58
CA MET A 94 -9.93 -18.00 6.61
C MET A 94 -9.73 -17.44 5.19
N ASP A 95 -10.58 -16.52 4.77
CA ASP A 95 -10.48 -15.88 3.45
C ASP A 95 -9.15 -15.12 3.32
N TYR A 96 -8.75 -14.42 4.39
CA TYR A 96 -7.49 -13.68 4.44
C TYR A 96 -6.26 -14.57 4.38
N TYR A 97 -6.22 -15.62 5.19
CA TYR A 97 -5.10 -16.56 5.16
C TYR A 97 -5.01 -17.25 3.80
N GLN A 98 -6.10 -17.83 3.32
CA GLN A 98 -6.12 -18.53 2.06
C GLN A 98 -5.76 -17.61 0.90
N ASN A 99 -6.41 -16.46 0.78
CA ASN A 99 -6.15 -15.55 -0.33
C ASN A 99 -4.71 -15.03 -0.34
N ASN A 100 -4.24 -14.49 0.78
CA ASN A 100 -2.96 -13.78 0.81
C ASN A 100 -1.76 -14.72 0.77
N LEU A 101 -1.85 -15.88 1.43
CA LEU A 101 -0.73 -16.83 1.44
C LEU A 101 -0.67 -17.64 0.15
N ASP A 102 -1.81 -18.14 -0.35
CA ASP A 102 -1.84 -18.89 -1.62
C ASP A 102 -1.36 -18.03 -2.78
N ALA A 103 -1.75 -16.75 -2.83
CA ALA A 103 -1.27 -15.81 -3.85
C ALA A 103 0.25 -15.67 -3.82
N THR A 104 0.85 -15.49 -2.64
CA THR A 104 2.30 -15.36 -2.47
C THR A 104 3.01 -16.68 -2.84
N LEU A 105 2.52 -17.81 -2.38
CA LEU A 105 3.12 -19.12 -2.64
C LEU A 105 3.04 -19.49 -4.13
N THR A 106 1.89 -19.29 -4.77
CA THR A 106 1.70 -19.57 -6.20
C THR A 106 2.59 -18.71 -7.07
N LEU A 107 2.65 -17.40 -6.77
CA LEU A 107 3.53 -16.48 -7.49
C LEU A 107 5.00 -16.91 -7.39
N CYS A 108 5.50 -17.16 -6.18
CA CYS A 108 6.89 -17.56 -5.98
C CYS A 108 7.22 -18.91 -6.66
N LYS A 109 6.28 -19.86 -6.65
CA LYS A 109 6.43 -21.15 -7.34
C LYS A 109 6.61 -20.98 -8.84
N VAL A 110 5.78 -20.15 -9.49
CA VAL A 110 5.87 -19.89 -10.93
C VAL A 110 7.12 -19.08 -11.25
N MET A 111 7.44 -18.06 -10.48
CA MET A 111 8.67 -17.27 -10.61
C MET A 111 9.91 -18.17 -10.60
N ALA A 112 9.99 -19.11 -9.65
CA ALA A 112 11.12 -20.05 -9.57
C ALA A 112 11.25 -20.93 -10.82
N LYS A 113 10.14 -21.45 -11.37
CA LYS A 113 10.12 -22.25 -12.59
C LYS A 113 10.64 -21.48 -13.81
N HIS A 114 10.34 -20.19 -13.89
CA HIS A 114 10.79 -19.31 -14.99
C HIS A 114 12.12 -18.62 -14.70
N ASN A 115 12.81 -19.02 -13.62
CA ASN A 115 14.09 -18.43 -13.19
C ASN A 115 14.04 -16.92 -12.96
N VAL A 116 12.87 -16.38 -12.59
CA VAL A 116 12.67 -15.00 -12.14
C VAL A 116 12.72 -14.97 -10.62
N LYS A 117 13.82 -14.51 -10.05
CA LYS A 117 14.12 -14.62 -8.63
C LYS A 117 14.20 -13.24 -7.92
N ARG A 118 13.42 -12.26 -8.38
CA ARG A 118 13.41 -10.90 -7.85
C ARG A 118 12.00 -10.48 -7.53
N ILE A 119 11.72 -10.19 -6.25
CA ILE A 119 10.38 -9.83 -5.80
C ILE A 119 10.40 -8.68 -4.78
N ILE A 120 9.50 -7.72 -4.96
CA ILE A 120 9.12 -6.72 -3.96
C ILE A 120 7.78 -7.13 -3.39
N PHE A 121 7.72 -7.26 -2.08
CA PHE A 121 6.52 -7.64 -1.35
C PHE A 121 5.92 -6.43 -0.63
N SER A 122 4.63 -6.21 -0.85
CA SER A 122 3.80 -5.26 -0.13
C SER A 122 3.57 -5.74 1.31
N SER A 123 4.49 -5.42 2.20
CA SER A 123 4.33 -5.64 3.63
C SER A 123 3.65 -4.45 4.31
N SER A 124 3.55 -4.45 5.61
CA SER A 124 2.79 -3.46 6.38
C SER A 124 3.40 -3.24 7.76
N ALA A 125 3.24 -2.04 8.31
CA ALA A 125 3.57 -1.74 9.70
C ALA A 125 2.77 -2.62 10.70
N THR A 126 1.70 -3.27 10.27
CA THR A 126 0.94 -4.21 11.10
C THR A 126 1.69 -5.49 11.47
N VAL A 127 2.87 -5.74 10.86
CA VAL A 127 3.75 -6.86 11.25
C VAL A 127 4.49 -6.58 12.55
N TYR A 128 4.63 -5.33 12.95
CA TYR A 128 5.28 -4.96 14.20
C TYR A 128 4.40 -5.30 15.41
N SER A 129 5.04 -5.77 16.47
CA SER A 129 4.37 -5.97 17.75
C SER A 129 3.96 -4.63 18.38
N GLY A 130 2.80 -4.61 19.02
CA GLY A 130 2.26 -3.39 19.63
C GLY A 130 3.00 -2.86 20.87
N ASP A 131 3.95 -3.65 21.41
CA ASP A 131 4.77 -3.31 22.57
C ASP A 131 6.12 -2.65 22.22
N ASN A 132 6.34 -2.29 20.95
CA ASN A 132 7.53 -1.57 20.54
C ASN A 132 7.50 -0.09 20.95
N GLU A 133 8.68 0.45 21.25
CA GLU A 133 8.88 1.89 21.38
C GLU A 133 8.91 2.56 19.99
N MET A 134 8.44 3.81 19.95
CA MET A 134 8.46 4.63 18.72
C MET A 134 9.75 5.46 18.64
N PRO A 135 10.27 5.71 17.44
CA PRO A 135 9.82 5.26 16.12
C PRO A 135 10.11 3.77 15.84
N LEU A 136 9.28 3.15 14.99
CA LEU A 136 9.46 1.76 14.56
C LEU A 136 10.60 1.65 13.56
N ARG A 137 11.54 0.77 13.86
CA ARG A 137 12.69 0.42 13.01
C ARG A 137 12.49 -0.97 12.41
N GLU A 138 13.18 -1.27 11.33
CA GLU A 138 13.13 -2.61 10.71
C GLU A 138 13.63 -3.71 11.66
N THR A 139 14.43 -3.35 12.67
CA THR A 139 14.91 -4.21 13.76
C THR A 139 13.95 -4.33 14.94
N SER A 140 12.86 -3.52 14.97
CA SER A 140 11.83 -3.62 16.01
C SER A 140 11.15 -4.99 15.96
N LYS A 141 10.64 -5.44 17.10
CA LYS A 141 9.99 -6.75 17.20
C LYS A 141 8.84 -6.89 16.21
N THR A 142 8.77 -8.02 15.52
CA THR A 142 7.68 -8.41 14.63
C THR A 142 6.96 -9.64 15.15
N GLY A 143 5.78 -9.91 14.60
CA GLY A 143 4.88 -10.96 15.11
C GLY A 143 3.99 -10.42 16.24
N ASN A 144 3.27 -11.30 16.93
CA ASN A 144 2.24 -10.90 17.87
C ASN A 144 1.23 -9.89 17.26
N CYS A 145 0.88 -10.14 16.00
CA CYS A 145 -0.01 -9.28 15.24
C CYS A 145 -1.42 -9.31 15.86
N THR A 146 -2.08 -8.17 15.90
CA THR A 146 -3.39 -8.01 16.54
C THR A 146 -4.57 -8.48 15.68
N ASN A 147 -4.32 -8.83 14.40
CA ASN A 147 -5.37 -9.21 13.45
C ASN A 147 -4.83 -10.16 12.35
N PRO A 148 -5.71 -10.94 11.69
CA PRO A 148 -5.31 -11.89 10.64
C PRO A 148 -4.62 -11.25 9.45
N TYR A 149 -5.00 -10.03 9.03
CA TYR A 149 -4.29 -9.31 7.97
C TYR A 149 -2.81 -9.11 8.31
N GLY A 150 -2.51 -8.60 9.51
CA GLY A 150 -1.13 -8.45 9.97
C GLY A 150 -0.37 -9.78 9.99
N TRP A 151 -1.03 -10.85 10.43
CA TRP A 151 -0.44 -12.18 10.39
C TRP A 151 -0.13 -12.66 8.96
N THR A 152 -1.00 -12.41 7.97
CA THR A 152 -0.71 -12.78 6.58
C THR A 152 0.49 -12.04 6.03
N LYS A 153 0.68 -10.76 6.39
CA LYS A 153 1.86 -9.98 5.99
C LYS A 153 3.13 -10.49 6.67
N TYR A 154 3.07 -10.76 7.97
CA TYR A 154 4.19 -11.35 8.71
C TYR A 154 4.61 -12.73 8.16
N MET A 155 3.64 -13.61 7.89
CA MET A 155 3.88 -14.91 7.28
C MET A 155 4.43 -14.79 5.87
N GLY A 156 3.95 -13.83 5.07
CA GLY A 156 4.49 -13.52 3.74
C GLY A 156 5.96 -13.13 3.78
N GLU A 157 6.36 -12.24 4.70
CA GLU A 157 7.78 -11.92 4.92
C GLU A 157 8.59 -13.17 5.30
N GLN A 158 8.04 -14.03 6.19
CA GLN A 158 8.73 -15.24 6.61
C GLN A 158 8.91 -16.25 5.46
N ILE A 159 7.88 -16.46 4.65
CA ILE A 159 7.93 -17.31 3.44
C ILE A 159 9.04 -16.83 2.50
N LEU A 160 9.06 -15.53 2.20
CA LEU A 160 10.04 -14.94 1.29
C LEU A 160 11.48 -15.00 1.85
N ARG A 161 11.64 -14.79 3.15
CA ARG A 161 12.92 -14.96 3.86
C ARG A 161 13.46 -16.38 3.73
N ASP A 162 12.60 -17.38 3.94
CA ASP A 162 12.98 -18.79 3.85
C ASP A 162 13.32 -19.18 2.40
N ILE A 163 12.60 -18.67 1.41
CA ILE A 163 12.92 -18.83 -0.02
C ILE A 163 14.30 -18.24 -0.34
N ALA A 164 14.57 -17.01 0.08
CA ALA A 164 15.86 -16.37 -0.16
C ALA A 164 17.02 -17.04 0.56
N LYS A 165 16.75 -17.66 1.72
CA LYS A 165 17.74 -18.44 2.45
C LYS A 165 18.02 -19.80 1.82
N ALA A 166 17.00 -20.44 1.24
CA ALA A 166 17.13 -21.73 0.58
C ALA A 166 17.82 -21.63 -0.80
N ASP A 167 17.64 -20.53 -1.49
CA ASP A 167 18.22 -20.24 -2.80
C ASP A 167 18.83 -18.83 -2.83
N PRO A 168 20.18 -18.73 -2.73
CA PRO A 168 20.89 -17.45 -2.62
C PRO A 168 20.76 -16.52 -3.85
N ASP A 169 20.25 -17.03 -4.98
CA ASP A 169 20.02 -16.20 -6.17
C ASP A 169 18.76 -15.31 -6.03
N TRP A 170 17.91 -15.60 -5.06
CA TRP A 170 16.75 -14.75 -4.80
C TRP A 170 17.14 -13.40 -4.22
N SER A 171 16.50 -12.38 -4.74
CA SER A 171 16.50 -11.03 -4.20
C SER A 171 15.08 -10.69 -3.78
N VAL A 172 14.88 -10.47 -2.50
CA VAL A 172 13.59 -10.18 -1.88
C VAL A 172 13.65 -8.82 -1.20
N VAL A 173 12.68 -7.97 -1.48
CA VAL A 173 12.50 -6.72 -0.74
C VAL A 173 11.12 -6.70 -0.10
N ASN A 174 11.07 -6.63 1.23
CA ASN A 174 9.87 -6.43 2.02
C ASN A 174 9.72 -4.94 2.33
N LEU A 175 8.71 -4.28 1.76
CA LEU A 175 8.41 -2.89 2.02
C LEU A 175 7.28 -2.79 3.04
N ARG A 176 7.58 -2.32 4.24
CA ARG A 176 6.61 -2.13 5.33
C ARG A 176 5.98 -0.75 5.21
N TYR A 177 4.76 -0.71 4.68
CA TYR A 177 4.02 0.54 4.51
C TYR A 177 3.42 1.01 5.82
N PHE A 178 3.50 2.33 6.02
CA PHE A 178 2.68 3.00 7.02
C PHE A 178 1.33 3.38 6.37
N ASN A 179 0.75 4.52 6.61
CA ASN A 179 -0.62 4.81 6.15
C ASN A 179 -0.62 5.59 4.82
N PRO A 180 -0.79 4.93 3.67
CA PRO A 180 -0.82 5.65 2.40
C PRO A 180 -2.07 6.51 2.27
N VAL A 181 -1.88 7.75 1.83
CA VAL A 181 -2.92 8.76 1.59
C VAL A 181 -2.56 9.60 0.37
N GLY A 182 -3.44 10.48 -0.06
CA GLY A 182 -3.20 11.32 -1.23
C GLY A 182 -3.73 10.69 -2.51
N ALA A 183 -3.42 11.33 -3.60
CA ALA A 183 -3.77 10.91 -4.96
C ALA A 183 -2.73 11.47 -5.93
N HIS A 184 -2.76 11.06 -7.18
CA HIS A 184 -1.95 11.70 -8.21
C HIS A 184 -2.36 13.16 -8.39
N GLU A 185 -1.40 14.07 -8.57
CA GLU A 185 -1.63 15.51 -8.65
C GLU A 185 -2.60 15.92 -9.78
N SER A 186 -2.68 15.11 -10.84
CA SER A 186 -3.65 15.33 -11.94
C SER A 186 -5.11 15.17 -11.49
N GLY A 187 -5.39 14.54 -10.35
CA GLY A 187 -6.73 14.15 -9.92
C GLY A 187 -7.37 13.04 -10.76
N ARG A 188 -6.60 12.36 -11.62
CA ARG A 188 -7.12 11.29 -12.50
C ARG A 188 -7.18 9.93 -11.82
N ILE A 189 -6.24 9.62 -10.93
CA ILE A 189 -6.21 8.39 -10.12
C ILE A 189 -6.10 8.70 -8.63
N GLY A 190 -6.75 7.89 -7.81
CA GLY A 190 -6.81 8.04 -6.35
C GLY A 190 -7.41 6.82 -5.67
N GLU A 191 -7.62 6.89 -4.35
CA GLU A 191 -8.22 5.79 -3.60
C GLU A 191 -9.73 5.71 -3.84
N HIS A 192 -10.17 4.60 -4.42
CA HIS A 192 -11.59 4.28 -4.62
C HIS A 192 -11.86 2.82 -4.23
N PRO A 193 -12.08 2.54 -2.94
CA PRO A 193 -12.40 1.20 -2.47
C PRO A 193 -13.81 0.79 -2.90
N ASN A 194 -14.00 -0.49 -3.22
CA ASN A 194 -15.33 -1.05 -3.41
C ASN A 194 -16.07 -1.09 -2.06
N GLY A 195 -17.21 -0.40 -1.97
CA GLY A 195 -18.02 -0.33 -0.76
C GLY A 195 -17.54 0.69 0.29
N ILE A 196 -17.59 0.31 1.57
CA ILE A 196 -17.26 1.21 2.68
C ILE A 196 -15.73 1.35 2.81
N PRO A 197 -15.18 2.58 2.83
CA PRO A 197 -13.76 2.80 3.05
C PRO A 197 -13.25 2.20 4.36
N ASN A 198 -11.98 1.77 4.36
CA ASN A 198 -11.32 1.27 5.57
C ASN A 198 -10.27 2.26 6.13
N ASN A 199 -9.86 3.25 5.33
CA ASN A 199 -8.84 4.23 5.66
C ASN A 199 -9.47 5.58 6.02
N LEU A 200 -8.76 6.38 6.84
CA LEU A 200 -9.24 7.69 7.34
C LEU A 200 -9.48 8.70 6.21
N MET A 201 -8.53 8.84 5.28
CA MET A 201 -8.58 9.91 4.28
C MET A 201 -9.80 9.83 3.33
N PRO A 202 -10.22 8.67 2.82
CA PRO A 202 -11.49 8.55 2.09
C PRO A 202 -12.72 8.96 2.90
N TYR A 203 -12.74 8.66 4.22
CA TYR A 203 -13.83 9.16 5.08
C TYR A 203 -13.84 10.68 5.17
N ILE A 204 -12.68 11.31 5.37
CA ILE A 204 -12.53 12.76 5.42
C ILE A 204 -13.04 13.39 4.12
N SER A 205 -12.55 12.93 2.96
CA SER A 205 -12.90 13.49 1.66
C SER A 205 -14.39 13.27 1.29
N GLN A 206 -14.95 12.09 1.62
CA GLN A 206 -16.37 11.80 1.41
C GLN A 206 -17.27 12.63 2.33
N THR A 207 -16.83 12.92 3.56
CA THR A 207 -17.55 13.83 4.47
C THR A 207 -17.49 15.27 3.94
N ALA A 208 -16.32 15.72 3.52
CA ALA A 208 -16.15 17.08 2.97
C ALA A 208 -16.99 17.34 1.73
N ILE A 209 -17.20 16.34 0.86
CA ILE A 209 -18.03 16.47 -0.34
C ILE A 209 -19.54 16.24 -0.08
N GLY A 210 -19.91 15.92 1.19
CA GLY A 210 -21.31 15.72 1.58
C GLY A 210 -21.89 14.32 1.32
N LYS A 211 -21.05 13.33 1.01
CA LYS A 211 -21.49 11.93 0.89
C LYS A 211 -21.77 11.26 2.23
N ARG A 212 -21.23 11.83 3.32
CA ARG A 212 -21.40 11.41 4.71
C ARG A 212 -21.75 12.61 5.54
N ASP A 213 -22.63 12.43 6.52
CA ASP A 213 -23.05 13.51 7.40
C ASP A 213 -21.90 13.97 8.32
N HIS A 214 -21.10 13.02 8.82
CA HIS A 214 -19.96 13.27 9.68
C HIS A 214 -18.92 12.16 9.60
N LEU A 215 -17.72 12.46 10.09
CA LEU A 215 -16.62 11.52 10.32
C LEU A 215 -16.71 11.01 11.76
N ASN A 216 -16.62 9.69 11.99
CA ASN A 216 -16.42 9.13 13.32
C ASN A 216 -14.93 9.16 13.70
N VAL A 217 -14.60 9.85 14.79
CA VAL A 217 -13.28 9.87 15.42
C VAL A 217 -13.29 8.88 16.58
N PHE A 218 -12.51 7.80 16.46
CA PHE A 218 -12.52 6.68 17.41
C PHE A 218 -11.57 6.91 18.60
N GLY A 219 -12.11 7.37 19.72
CA GLY A 219 -11.39 7.70 20.96
C GLY A 219 -10.80 9.11 20.95
N ASN A 220 -10.83 9.74 22.13
CA ASN A 220 -10.21 11.03 22.43
C ASN A 220 -9.46 11.02 23.76
N ASP A 221 -9.12 9.83 24.24
CA ASP A 221 -8.52 9.58 25.55
C ASP A 221 -7.21 8.79 25.45
N TYR A 222 -6.59 8.72 24.23
CA TYR A 222 -5.25 8.19 24.06
C TYR A 222 -4.19 9.11 24.69
N PRO A 223 -3.05 8.57 25.13
CA PRO A 223 -1.93 9.38 25.64
C PRO A 223 -1.17 10.04 24.46
N THR A 224 -1.88 10.91 23.74
CA THR A 224 -1.42 11.67 22.57
C THR A 224 -1.78 13.15 22.77
N PRO A 225 -1.20 14.11 22.02
CA PRO A 225 -1.40 15.53 22.27
C PRO A 225 -2.86 16.01 22.28
N ASP A 226 -3.71 15.44 21.43
CA ASP A 226 -5.14 15.78 21.32
C ASP A 226 -6.07 14.64 21.75
N GLY A 227 -5.50 13.55 22.25
CA GLY A 227 -6.24 12.37 22.70
C GLY A 227 -6.65 11.42 21.58
N THR A 228 -6.41 11.75 20.30
CA THR A 228 -6.76 10.87 19.17
C THR A 228 -5.55 10.04 18.70
N GLY A 229 -5.79 8.97 17.94
CA GLY A 229 -4.74 8.07 17.50
C GLY A 229 -3.76 8.76 16.53
N VAL A 230 -2.45 8.50 16.68
CA VAL A 230 -1.38 9.08 15.87
C VAL A 230 -0.83 8.04 14.91
N ARG A 231 -0.73 8.40 13.63
CA ARG A 231 -0.19 7.54 12.55
C ARG A 231 0.79 8.30 11.66
N ASP A 232 1.70 7.56 11.05
CA ASP A 232 2.56 8.06 9.98
C ASP A 232 1.79 7.95 8.66
N TYR A 233 1.41 9.08 8.11
CA TYR A 233 0.75 9.15 6.80
C TYR A 233 1.79 9.46 5.73
N ILE A 234 1.80 8.66 4.69
CA ILE A 234 2.71 8.80 3.55
C ILE A 234 1.93 9.07 2.26
N HIS A 235 2.39 9.99 1.45
CA HIS A 235 1.78 10.25 0.16
C HIS A 235 1.95 9.04 -0.76
N VAL A 236 0.87 8.62 -1.44
CA VAL A 236 0.88 7.42 -2.29
C VAL A 236 1.90 7.49 -3.43
N VAL A 237 2.18 8.69 -3.96
CA VAL A 237 3.22 8.89 -4.99
C VAL A 237 4.62 8.67 -4.42
N ASP A 238 4.90 9.14 -3.20
CA ASP A 238 6.18 8.85 -2.53
C ASP A 238 6.33 7.35 -2.26
N LEU A 239 5.25 6.70 -1.82
CA LEU A 239 5.20 5.26 -1.64
C LEU A 239 5.50 4.53 -2.98
N ALA A 240 4.90 4.96 -4.08
CA ALA A 240 5.15 4.41 -5.42
C ALA A 240 6.61 4.58 -5.85
N LYS A 241 7.21 5.75 -5.63
CA LYS A 241 8.64 6.00 -5.86
C LYS A 241 9.54 5.09 -5.02
N GLY A 242 9.10 4.73 -3.81
CA GLY A 242 9.79 3.75 -2.96
C GLY A 242 9.92 2.37 -3.63
N HIS A 243 8.91 1.96 -4.41
CA HIS A 243 8.97 0.72 -5.17
C HIS A 243 9.97 0.79 -6.32
N VAL A 244 10.05 1.93 -7.01
CA VAL A 244 11.05 2.15 -8.07
C VAL A 244 12.47 2.10 -7.48
N ALA A 245 12.69 2.73 -6.33
CA ALA A 245 13.98 2.65 -5.63
C ALA A 245 14.32 1.21 -5.20
N ALA A 246 13.32 0.45 -4.75
CA ALA A 246 13.48 -0.96 -4.38
C ALA A 246 13.84 -1.85 -5.58
N ILE A 247 13.35 -1.56 -6.80
CA ILE A 247 13.77 -2.29 -8.02
C ILE A 247 15.27 -2.12 -8.23
N GLN A 248 15.82 -0.93 -8.07
CA GLN A 248 17.27 -0.69 -8.24
C GLN A 248 18.08 -1.52 -7.23
N TYR A 249 17.59 -1.61 -6.00
CA TYR A 249 18.20 -2.45 -4.97
C TYR A 249 18.16 -3.93 -5.36
N LEU A 250 17.03 -4.46 -5.84
CA LEU A 250 16.90 -5.86 -6.31
C LEU A 250 17.88 -6.23 -7.41
N MET A 251 18.27 -5.26 -8.25
CA MET A 251 19.19 -5.53 -9.38
C MET A 251 20.64 -5.71 -8.94
N THR A 252 21.01 -5.28 -7.74
CA THR A 252 22.38 -5.25 -7.25
C THR A 252 22.61 -6.06 -5.98
N HIS A 253 21.54 -6.56 -5.36
CA HIS A 253 21.59 -7.30 -4.11
C HIS A 253 20.84 -8.64 -4.24
N THR A 254 21.26 -9.63 -3.45
CA THR A 254 20.55 -10.88 -3.23
C THR A 254 20.22 -11.06 -1.75
N GLY A 255 19.39 -12.06 -1.44
CA GLY A 255 18.89 -12.26 -0.07
C GLY A 255 17.70 -11.34 0.24
N GLU A 256 17.46 -11.09 1.51
CA GLU A 256 16.32 -10.29 2.00
C GLU A 256 16.75 -8.87 2.39
N GLY A 257 16.06 -7.87 1.85
CA GLY A 257 16.05 -6.49 2.31
C GLY A 257 14.69 -6.14 2.91
N VAL A 258 14.68 -5.49 4.07
CA VAL A 258 13.45 -4.99 4.71
C VAL A 258 13.56 -3.48 4.89
N PHE A 259 12.53 -2.73 4.50
CA PHE A 259 12.55 -1.27 4.54
C PHE A 259 11.19 -0.70 4.97
N ASN A 260 11.23 0.28 5.88
CA ASN A 260 10.07 1.07 6.24
C ASN A 260 9.80 2.15 5.18
N LEU A 261 8.60 2.22 4.66
CA LEU A 261 8.15 3.33 3.85
C LEU A 261 7.14 4.18 4.64
N GLY A 262 7.66 5.21 5.27
CA GLY A 262 6.94 6.21 6.06
C GLY A 262 7.68 7.55 5.99
N THR A 263 7.10 8.56 6.61
CA THR A 263 7.68 9.93 6.65
C THR A 263 8.55 10.16 7.87
N GLY A 264 8.39 9.34 8.92
CA GLY A 264 9.00 9.55 10.23
C GLY A 264 8.23 10.56 11.10
N HIS A 265 7.08 11.04 10.64
CA HIS A 265 6.22 11.97 11.37
C HIS A 265 4.86 11.34 11.67
N GLY A 266 4.42 11.47 12.91
CA GLY A 266 3.09 11.07 13.33
C GLY A 266 2.13 12.25 13.31
N TYR A 267 0.96 12.06 12.70
CA TYR A 267 -0.15 12.99 12.74
C TYR A 267 -1.35 12.35 13.42
N SER A 268 -2.06 13.10 14.25
CA SER A 268 -3.29 12.64 14.88
C SER A 268 -4.46 12.63 13.89
N VAL A 269 -5.57 11.99 14.27
CA VAL A 269 -6.79 12.04 13.45
C VAL A 269 -7.29 13.48 13.30
N LEU A 270 -7.22 14.30 14.38
CA LEU A 270 -7.65 15.69 14.31
C LEU A 270 -6.68 16.56 13.55
N ASP A 271 -5.35 16.29 13.60
CA ASP A 271 -4.38 16.96 12.72
C ASP A 271 -4.74 16.75 11.25
N MET A 272 -5.13 15.52 10.87
CA MET A 272 -5.54 15.21 9.50
C MET A 272 -6.82 15.96 9.08
N VAL A 273 -7.80 16.05 9.99
CA VAL A 273 -9.06 16.78 9.73
C VAL A 273 -8.77 18.27 9.54
N HIS A 274 -8.04 18.88 10.47
CA HIS A 274 -7.74 20.32 10.43
C HIS A 274 -6.88 20.68 9.21
N ALA A 275 -5.85 19.89 8.93
CA ALA A 275 -5.01 20.10 7.74
C ALA A 275 -5.83 19.97 6.44
N PHE A 276 -6.77 19.04 6.37
CA PHE A 276 -7.64 18.88 5.20
C PHE A 276 -8.58 20.09 5.03
N GLU A 277 -9.18 20.56 6.12
CA GLU A 277 -10.03 21.76 6.11
C GLU A 277 -9.25 23.01 5.67
N GLU A 278 -8.07 23.23 6.25
CA GLU A 278 -7.22 24.39 5.96
C GLU A 278 -6.70 24.37 4.52
N ALA A 279 -6.17 23.24 4.06
CA ALA A 279 -5.59 23.11 2.72
C ALA A 279 -6.62 23.32 1.61
N ASN A 280 -7.90 23.00 1.86
CA ASN A 280 -8.94 22.95 0.83
C ASN A 280 -10.08 23.96 1.02
N GLY A 281 -10.10 24.69 2.13
CA GLY A 281 -11.17 25.67 2.42
C GLY A 281 -12.55 25.03 2.59
N VAL A 282 -12.61 23.80 3.12
CA VAL A 282 -13.85 23.03 3.32
C VAL A 282 -14.05 22.70 4.79
N LYS A 283 -15.22 22.16 5.16
CA LYS A 283 -15.50 21.66 6.50
C LYS A 283 -15.67 20.15 6.50
N VAL A 284 -15.18 19.53 7.56
CA VAL A 284 -15.30 18.10 7.82
C VAL A 284 -15.95 17.92 9.20
N PRO A 285 -17.29 17.92 9.30
CA PRO A 285 -17.96 17.65 10.56
C PRO A 285 -17.56 16.27 11.08
N TYR A 286 -17.32 16.17 12.39
CA TYR A 286 -16.96 14.90 13.04
C TYR A 286 -17.63 14.71 14.39
N GLU A 287 -17.75 13.46 14.80
CA GLU A 287 -18.22 13.05 16.12
C GLU A 287 -17.19 12.13 16.77
N ILE A 288 -16.96 12.31 18.07
CA ILE A 288 -16.08 11.46 18.84
C ILE A 288 -16.87 10.24 19.33
N THR A 289 -16.34 9.05 19.05
CA THR A 289 -16.93 7.78 19.44
C THR A 289 -15.96 6.96 20.29
N ALA A 290 -16.40 5.82 20.83
CA ALA A 290 -15.55 4.93 21.61
C ALA A 290 -14.37 4.40 20.78
N ARG A 291 -13.23 4.09 21.44
CA ARG A 291 -12.06 3.46 20.80
C ARG A 291 -12.45 2.19 20.08
N ARG A 292 -11.79 1.92 18.96
CA ARG A 292 -11.85 0.60 18.32
C ARG A 292 -10.96 -0.38 19.08
N PRO A 293 -11.38 -1.62 19.28
CA PRO A 293 -10.53 -2.65 19.88
C PRO A 293 -9.25 -2.87 19.05
N GLY A 294 -8.09 -2.92 19.73
CA GLY A 294 -6.80 -3.19 19.11
C GLY A 294 -6.09 -2.00 18.47
N ASP A 295 -6.68 -0.79 18.48
CA ASP A 295 -5.99 0.40 18.00
C ASP A 295 -4.86 0.83 18.95
N LEU A 296 -3.68 1.06 18.39
CA LEU A 296 -2.52 1.61 19.10
C LEU A 296 -2.66 3.14 19.22
N ALA A 297 -2.19 3.72 20.33
CA ALA A 297 -2.16 5.17 20.51
C ALA A 297 -1.31 5.86 19.44
N THR A 298 -0.13 5.32 19.17
CA THR A 298 0.86 5.93 18.26
C THR A 298 1.57 4.85 17.43
N CYS A 299 1.75 5.12 16.13
CA CYS A 299 2.51 4.27 15.23
C CYS A 299 3.14 5.11 14.11
N TYR A 300 4.47 5.25 14.10
CA TYR A 300 5.22 5.94 13.04
C TYR A 300 6.60 5.34 12.82
N ALA A 301 7.15 5.54 11.61
CA ALA A 301 8.39 4.94 11.13
C ALA A 301 9.65 5.67 11.63
N ASP A 302 10.75 4.93 11.68
CA ASP A 302 12.08 5.47 11.42
C ASP A 302 12.42 5.16 9.94
N PRO A 303 12.47 6.16 9.03
CA PRO A 303 12.76 5.96 7.62
C PRO A 303 14.25 6.00 7.28
N ALA A 304 15.14 6.09 8.26
CA ALA A 304 16.57 6.32 8.05
C ALA A 304 17.23 5.26 7.15
N LYS A 305 16.88 3.99 7.34
CA LYS A 305 17.40 2.88 6.52
C LYS A 305 17.00 3.00 5.05
N SER A 306 15.76 3.40 4.77
CA SER A 306 15.29 3.60 3.40
C SER A 306 16.05 4.72 2.69
N LEU A 307 16.37 5.79 3.40
CA LEU A 307 17.22 6.86 2.87
C LEU A 307 18.66 6.39 2.64
N GLU A 308 19.26 5.72 3.61
CA GLU A 308 20.66 5.29 3.55
C GLU A 308 20.90 4.25 2.45
N VAL A 309 20.00 3.26 2.32
CA VAL A 309 20.22 2.07 1.48
C VAL A 309 19.56 2.20 0.11
N LEU A 310 18.31 2.70 0.06
CA LEU A 310 17.58 2.87 -1.20
C LEU A 310 17.77 4.26 -1.81
N GLY A 311 18.38 5.23 -1.10
CA GLY A 311 18.43 6.63 -1.51
C GLY A 311 17.04 7.30 -1.58
N TRP A 312 16.05 6.72 -0.92
CA TRP A 312 14.66 7.16 -0.98
C TRP A 312 14.22 7.82 0.33
N LYS A 313 13.45 8.88 0.19
CA LYS A 313 12.72 9.53 1.29
C LYS A 313 11.37 10.04 0.78
N ALA A 314 10.40 10.15 1.67
CA ALA A 314 9.15 10.86 1.38
C ALA A 314 9.41 12.36 1.22
N GLU A 315 8.86 12.98 0.18
CA GLU A 315 9.08 14.39 -0.17
C GLU A 315 7.81 15.23 -0.01
N LYS A 316 6.63 14.63 -0.24
CA LYS A 316 5.34 15.32 -0.13
C LYS A 316 4.92 15.46 1.34
N ASN A 317 4.44 16.63 1.70
CA ASN A 317 4.00 16.97 3.05
C ASN A 317 2.50 16.74 3.25
N LEU A 318 2.00 17.02 4.46
CA LEU A 318 0.60 16.85 4.83
C LEU A 318 -0.37 17.70 3.97
N VAL A 319 0.04 18.92 3.60
CA VAL A 319 -0.76 19.81 2.75
C VAL A 319 -0.91 19.20 1.35
N ASP A 320 0.17 18.63 0.79
CA ASP A 320 0.12 17.93 -0.49
C ASP A 320 -0.82 16.72 -0.44
N MET A 321 -0.74 15.92 0.63
CA MET A 321 -1.63 14.77 0.84
C MET A 321 -3.10 15.18 0.84
N CYS A 322 -3.44 16.25 1.56
CA CYS A 322 -4.81 16.76 1.66
C CYS A 322 -5.30 17.37 0.35
N ARG A 323 -4.46 18.19 -0.31
CA ARG A 323 -4.80 18.85 -1.57
C ARG A 323 -5.03 17.85 -2.70
N ASP A 324 -4.11 16.89 -2.85
CA ASP A 324 -4.15 15.93 -3.95
C ASP A 324 -5.32 14.95 -3.77
N THR A 325 -5.63 14.54 -2.51
CA THR A 325 -6.85 13.78 -2.20
C THR A 325 -8.11 14.55 -2.58
N TRP A 326 -8.19 15.84 -2.21
CA TRP A 326 -9.37 16.66 -2.51
C TRP A 326 -9.52 16.92 -4.01
N ASN A 327 -8.41 17.11 -4.71
CA ASN A 327 -8.41 17.25 -6.17
C ASN A 327 -9.01 16.01 -6.85
N TRP A 328 -8.59 14.81 -6.41
CA TRP A 328 -9.18 13.55 -6.85
C TRP A 328 -10.69 13.48 -6.54
N GLN A 329 -11.08 13.71 -5.28
CA GLN A 329 -12.46 13.57 -4.83
C GLN A 329 -13.42 14.52 -5.55
N LYS A 330 -13.00 15.77 -5.82
CA LYS A 330 -13.81 16.76 -6.54
C LYS A 330 -14.05 16.38 -7.99
N GLN A 331 -13.02 15.87 -8.67
CA GLN A 331 -13.11 15.48 -10.08
C GLN A 331 -13.86 14.15 -10.24
N ASN A 332 -13.85 13.31 -9.20
CA ASN A 332 -14.41 11.97 -9.24
C ASN A 332 -15.32 11.73 -8.01
N PRO A 333 -16.44 12.44 -7.91
CA PRO A 333 -17.33 12.29 -6.76
C PRO A 333 -17.85 10.84 -6.59
N ASN A 334 -17.96 10.08 -7.68
CA ASN A 334 -18.35 8.66 -7.68
C ASN A 334 -17.16 7.71 -7.93
N GLY A 335 -15.94 8.18 -7.74
CA GLY A 335 -14.74 7.39 -7.99
C GLY A 335 -14.50 7.15 -9.48
N TYR A 336 -14.24 5.92 -9.86
CA TYR A 336 -14.04 5.53 -11.26
C TYR A 336 -15.36 5.27 -12.02
N GLU A 337 -16.49 5.26 -11.34
CA GLU A 337 -17.81 5.17 -11.96
C GLU A 337 -18.17 6.53 -12.58
N GLN A 338 -18.59 6.52 -13.83
CA GLN A 338 -19.03 7.72 -14.56
C GLN A 338 -20.50 8.05 -14.28
#